data_8c1a0ad4af79a6707bfc9a0335c1de8d
#
_entry.id   8c1a0ad4af79a6707bfc9a0335c1de8d
#
_cell.length_a   1.000
_cell.length_b   1.000
_cell.length_c   1.000
_cell.angle_alpha   90.00
_cell.angle_beta   90.00
_cell.angle_gamma   90.00
#
_symmetry.space_group_name_H-M   'P 1'
#
loop_
_entity.id
_entity.type
_entity.pdbx_description
1 polymer ?
#
loop_
_entity_poly.entity_id
_entity_poly.type
_entity_poly.pdbx_seq_one_letter_code
_entity_poly.pdbx_strand_id
1 'polypeptide(L)'
;MCNNKSYQKSSVQTYNNSSQTLVTGSNLTFSNNSIDTGCSISHVAGGTAITLKNPGLYLVGFDAIASSSSALSENISVQLYANGIASPDAFSTASSDSSTNFINLSFFKLVRVNPSCCAVDNTTQLTFVNTGASAIFTHVNAVVIKLA
;
A
#
# COMPACT_ATOMS: atom_id res chain seq x y z
N MET A 1 16.33 12.73 12.41
CA MET A 1 16.55 12.14 13.75
C MET A 1 15.23 12.09 14.49
N CYS A 2 14.81 10.91 14.89
CA CYS A 2 13.56 10.77 15.64
C CYS A 2 13.77 11.27 17.07
N ASN A 3 13.12 12.36 17.39
CA ASN A 3 13.25 12.97 18.71
C ASN A 3 12.34 12.24 19.71
N ASN A 4 12.95 11.61 20.70
CA ASN A 4 12.33 10.69 21.66
C ASN A 4 11.44 11.37 22.71
N LYS A 5 10.92 12.56 22.45
CA LYS A 5 10.20 13.38 23.43
C LYS A 5 8.69 13.41 23.30
N SER A 6 8.12 12.58 22.46
CA SER A 6 6.67 12.51 22.35
C SER A 6 6.27 11.06 22.06
N TYR A 7 5.33 10.54 22.82
CA TYR A 7 4.62 9.29 22.52
C TYR A 7 3.77 9.42 21.26
N GLN A 8 4.32 10.05 20.22
CA GLN A 8 3.62 10.16 18.95
C GLN A 8 3.57 8.80 18.28
N LYS A 9 2.36 8.30 18.15
CA LYS A 9 2.10 7.13 17.32
C LYS A 9 2.55 7.44 15.90
N SER A 10 3.30 6.52 15.33
CA SER A 10 3.70 6.64 13.94
C SER A 10 2.51 6.46 13.02
N SER A 11 2.38 7.34 12.04
CA SER A 11 1.39 7.23 10.99
C SER A 11 1.93 7.81 9.69
N VAL A 12 1.55 7.17 8.59
CA VAL A 12 1.83 7.63 7.23
C VAL A 12 0.53 7.55 6.44
N GLN A 13 0.20 8.64 5.77
CA GLN A 13 -0.79 8.63 4.70
C GLN A 13 -0.11 9.08 3.41
N THR A 14 -0.19 8.26 2.40
CA THR A 14 0.42 8.50 1.10
C THR A 14 -0.59 8.27 -0.01
N TYR A 15 -0.47 9.04 -1.09
CA TYR A 15 -1.42 8.98 -2.19
C TYR A 15 -0.73 9.31 -3.53
N ASN A 16 -1.44 8.99 -4.62
CA ASN A 16 -1.06 9.41 -5.97
C ASN A 16 -2.34 9.75 -6.74
N ASN A 17 -2.45 10.99 -7.17
CA ASN A 17 -3.56 11.50 -8.01
C ASN A 17 -3.23 11.51 -9.50
N SER A 18 -2.00 11.17 -9.87
CA SER A 18 -1.61 11.02 -11.27
C SER A 18 -1.93 9.60 -11.73
N SER A 19 -2.48 9.47 -12.93
CA SER A 19 -2.75 8.16 -13.51
C SER A 19 -1.47 7.36 -13.72
N GLN A 20 -1.51 6.10 -13.32
CA GLN A 20 -0.45 5.14 -13.57
C GLN A 20 -1.04 3.89 -14.22
N THR A 21 -0.50 3.52 -15.39
CA THR A 21 -0.91 2.31 -16.09
C THR A 21 0.06 1.19 -15.69
N LEU A 22 -0.47 0.15 -15.08
CA LEU A 22 0.32 -0.93 -14.50
C LEU A 22 -0.10 -2.27 -15.10
N VAL A 23 0.90 -3.05 -15.50
CA VAL A 23 0.71 -4.44 -15.92
C VAL A 23 0.64 -5.35 -14.69
N THR A 24 0.17 -6.58 -14.89
CA THR A 24 0.14 -7.62 -13.85
C THR A 24 1.51 -7.79 -13.20
N GLY A 25 1.53 -7.78 -11.87
CA GLY A 25 2.76 -7.95 -11.09
C GLY A 25 3.47 -6.64 -10.74
N SER A 26 3.02 -5.49 -11.25
CA SER A 26 3.63 -4.19 -10.96
C SER A 26 3.18 -3.63 -9.63
N ASN A 27 4.08 -2.93 -8.94
CA ASN A 27 3.78 -2.23 -7.69
C ASN A 27 3.16 -0.86 -7.96
N LEU A 28 2.18 -0.49 -7.16
CA LEU A 28 1.61 0.85 -7.17
C LEU A 28 2.60 1.85 -6.58
N THR A 29 2.68 3.01 -7.20
CA THR A 29 3.54 4.13 -6.78
C THR A 29 2.72 5.18 -6.05
N PHE A 30 3.25 5.70 -4.95
CA PHE A 30 2.64 6.78 -4.17
C PHE A 30 3.52 8.02 -4.24
N SER A 31 3.02 9.08 -4.85
CA SER A 31 3.81 10.28 -5.18
C SER A 31 3.93 11.28 -4.04
N ASN A 32 3.00 11.26 -3.09
CA ASN A 32 2.93 12.29 -2.05
C ASN A 32 2.64 11.68 -0.68
N ASN A 33 3.23 12.27 0.35
CA ASN A 33 2.91 11.98 1.74
C ASN A 33 2.14 13.17 2.33
N SER A 34 0.88 12.96 2.70
CA SER A 34 0.07 14.00 3.36
C SER A 34 0.25 13.97 4.88
N ILE A 35 0.55 12.80 5.43
CA ILE A 35 0.89 12.61 6.85
C ILE A 35 2.12 11.73 6.91
N ASP A 36 3.12 12.16 7.68
CA ASP A 36 4.33 11.39 7.97
C ASP A 36 4.80 11.78 9.37
N THR A 37 4.41 10.99 10.36
CA THR A 37 4.70 11.26 11.77
C THR A 37 5.30 10.05 12.46
N GLY A 38 6.14 10.31 13.45
CA GLY A 38 6.81 9.29 14.25
C GLY A 38 7.97 8.63 13.50
N CYS A 39 8.46 7.51 14.05
CA CYS A 39 9.70 6.88 13.58
C CYS A 39 9.54 5.41 13.17
N SER A 40 8.36 4.83 13.41
CA SER A 40 8.15 3.40 13.17
C SER A 40 7.73 3.07 11.76
N ILE A 41 7.31 4.08 10.99
CA ILE A 41 6.85 3.91 9.61
C ILE A 41 7.59 4.94 8.76
N SER A 42 7.97 4.57 7.55
CA SER A 42 8.53 5.52 6.58
C SER A 42 8.08 5.20 5.17
N HIS A 43 7.89 6.25 4.39
CA HIS A 43 7.66 6.17 2.94
C HIS A 43 8.37 7.33 2.27
N VAL A 44 9.11 7.03 1.21
CA VAL A 44 9.73 8.04 0.36
C VAL A 44 8.74 8.42 -0.74
N ALA A 45 8.39 9.70 -0.83
CA ALA A 45 7.50 10.19 -1.89
C ALA A 45 8.02 9.79 -3.27
N GLY A 46 7.15 9.21 -4.09
CA GLY A 46 7.50 8.62 -5.37
C GLY A 46 7.88 7.14 -5.33
N GLY A 47 8.04 6.57 -4.14
CA GLY A 47 8.36 5.16 -3.97
C GLY A 47 7.12 4.25 -3.94
N THR A 48 7.39 2.96 -4.01
CA THR A 48 6.34 1.91 -3.98
C THR A 48 6.20 1.23 -2.62
N ALA A 49 7.24 1.29 -1.77
CA ALA A 49 7.28 0.57 -0.51
C ALA A 49 7.05 1.48 0.69
N ILE A 50 6.19 1.04 1.60
CA ILE A 50 6.04 1.61 2.94
C ILE A 50 6.79 0.68 3.90
N THR A 51 7.74 1.24 4.66
CA THR A 51 8.60 0.45 5.55
C THR A 51 8.15 0.57 7.00
N LEU A 52 7.88 -0.59 7.62
CA LEU A 52 7.63 -0.72 9.05
C LEU A 52 8.96 -1.04 9.74
N LYS A 53 9.44 -0.15 10.60
CA LYS A 53 10.81 -0.21 11.15
C LYS A 53 10.88 -0.91 12.50
N ASN A 54 9.80 -0.96 13.24
CA ASN A 54 9.80 -1.48 14.60
C ASN A 54 8.76 -2.58 14.77
N PRO A 55 8.98 -3.53 15.68
CA PRO A 55 7.96 -4.51 16.05
C PRO A 55 6.69 -3.82 16.55
N GLY A 56 5.56 -4.47 16.36
CA GLY A 56 4.27 -3.98 16.82
C GLY A 56 3.10 -4.42 15.95
N LEU A 57 1.95 -3.82 16.22
CA LEU A 57 0.73 -4.03 15.47
C LEU A 57 0.42 -2.76 14.67
N TYR A 58 0.17 -2.94 13.39
CA TYR A 58 -0.11 -1.85 12.45
C TYR A 58 -1.46 -2.06 11.78
N LEU A 59 -2.20 -0.97 11.57
CA LEU A 59 -3.36 -0.95 10.71
C LEU A 59 -2.95 -0.40 9.34
N VAL A 60 -3.23 -1.16 8.29
CA VAL A 60 -3.02 -0.76 6.90
C VAL A 60 -4.37 -0.61 6.23
N GLY A 61 -4.64 0.57 5.69
CA GLY A 61 -5.81 0.86 4.87
C GLY A 61 -5.39 1.20 3.45
N PHE A 62 -6.15 0.74 2.48
CA PHE A 62 -5.90 0.99 1.06
C PHE A 62 -7.21 1.29 0.35
N ASP A 63 -7.20 2.27 -0.54
CA ASP A 63 -8.26 2.50 -1.50
C ASP A 63 -7.70 2.99 -2.82
N ALA A 64 -8.37 2.66 -3.91
CA ALA A 64 -7.99 3.05 -5.24
C ALA A 64 -9.21 3.21 -6.15
N ILE A 65 -9.04 4.06 -7.16
CA ILE A 65 -9.94 4.15 -8.32
C ILE A 65 -9.15 3.69 -9.52
N ALA A 66 -9.70 2.72 -10.25
CA ALA A 66 -9.06 2.13 -11.41
C ALA A 66 -10.05 1.86 -12.53
N SER A 67 -9.53 1.63 -13.72
CA SER A 67 -10.30 1.23 -14.89
C SER A 67 -9.47 0.26 -15.74
N SER A 68 -10.15 -0.48 -16.63
CA SER A 68 -9.47 -1.35 -17.58
C SER A 68 -8.60 -0.54 -18.53
N SER A 69 -7.41 -1.03 -18.85
CA SER A 69 -6.57 -0.47 -19.92
C SER A 69 -6.93 -1.01 -21.31
N SER A 70 -7.91 -1.91 -21.39
CA SER A 70 -8.39 -2.49 -22.65
C SER A 70 -9.89 -2.25 -22.83
N ALA A 71 -10.41 -2.57 -24.03
CA ALA A 71 -11.85 -2.52 -24.32
C ALA A 71 -12.59 -3.81 -23.93
N LEU A 72 -11.89 -4.75 -23.33
CA LEU A 72 -12.46 -6.03 -22.87
C LEU A 72 -12.76 -5.95 -21.38
N SER A 73 -13.75 -6.75 -20.95
CA SER A 73 -14.03 -6.92 -19.53
C SER A 73 -12.88 -7.63 -18.84
N GLU A 74 -12.28 -6.97 -17.85
CA GLU A 74 -11.09 -7.43 -17.14
C GLU A 74 -11.30 -7.37 -15.64
N ASN A 75 -10.74 -8.33 -14.92
CA ASN A 75 -10.68 -8.29 -13.48
C ASN A 75 -9.44 -7.51 -13.05
N ILE A 76 -9.66 -6.42 -12.35
CA ILE A 76 -8.61 -5.59 -11.77
C ILE A 76 -8.52 -5.94 -10.29
N SER A 77 -7.33 -6.16 -9.79
CA SER A 77 -7.13 -6.50 -8.38
C SER A 77 -5.86 -5.92 -7.83
N VAL A 78 -5.89 -5.60 -6.54
CA VAL A 78 -4.72 -5.18 -5.77
C VAL A 78 -4.60 -6.05 -4.54
N GLN A 79 -3.38 -6.46 -4.24
CA GLN A 79 -3.04 -7.26 -3.06
C GLN A 79 -1.86 -6.65 -2.32
N LEU A 80 -1.92 -6.69 -1.00
CA LEU A 80 -0.81 -6.29 -0.14
C LEU A 80 0.24 -7.40 -0.09
N TYR A 81 1.50 -7.02 -0.25
CA TYR A 81 2.66 -7.89 -0.05
C TYR A 81 3.48 -7.36 1.12
N ALA A 82 3.90 -8.24 1.98
CA ALA A 82 4.82 -7.94 3.08
C ALA A 82 6.12 -8.71 2.86
N ASN A 83 7.23 -8.00 2.66
CA ASN A 83 8.53 -8.58 2.31
C ASN A 83 8.46 -9.54 1.11
N GLY A 84 7.69 -9.18 0.09
CA GLY A 84 7.51 -9.98 -1.11
C GLY A 84 6.56 -11.18 -0.97
N ILE A 85 5.91 -11.33 0.17
CA ILE A 85 4.95 -12.42 0.43
C ILE A 85 3.54 -11.85 0.40
N ALA A 86 2.68 -12.43 -0.44
CA ALA A 86 1.30 -12.01 -0.59
C ALA A 86 0.50 -12.25 0.70
N SER A 87 -0.29 -11.26 1.09
CA SER A 87 -1.23 -11.35 2.21
C SER A 87 -2.61 -11.75 1.67
N PRO A 88 -3.08 -12.99 1.91
CA PRO A 88 -4.32 -13.46 1.30
C PRO A 88 -5.58 -12.75 1.81
N ASP A 89 -5.51 -12.12 2.98
CA ASP A 89 -6.59 -11.38 3.62
C ASP A 89 -6.55 -9.86 3.35
N ALA A 90 -5.64 -9.41 2.48
CA ALA A 90 -5.52 -8.01 2.06
C ALA A 90 -5.57 -7.92 0.54
N PHE A 91 -6.77 -8.09 0.00
CA PHE A 91 -7.03 -8.23 -1.41
C PHE A 91 -8.36 -7.58 -1.78
N SER A 92 -8.41 -6.91 -2.92
CA SER A 92 -9.64 -6.37 -3.48
C SER A 92 -9.65 -6.57 -4.99
N THR A 93 -10.80 -6.94 -5.55
CA THR A 93 -10.99 -7.15 -6.97
C THR A 93 -12.33 -6.62 -7.44
N ALA A 94 -12.38 -6.14 -8.67
CA ALA A 94 -13.60 -5.73 -9.35
C ALA A 94 -13.40 -5.80 -10.86
N SER A 95 -14.49 -5.85 -11.63
CA SER A 95 -14.45 -5.91 -13.08
C SER A 95 -14.65 -4.53 -13.70
N SER A 96 -13.88 -4.22 -14.72
CA SER A 96 -14.03 -3.04 -15.56
C SER A 96 -13.93 -3.45 -17.02
N ASP A 97 -14.78 -2.89 -17.87
CA ASP A 97 -14.87 -3.25 -19.29
C ASP A 97 -14.33 -2.17 -20.24
N SER A 98 -13.90 -1.05 -19.71
CA SER A 98 -13.33 0.05 -20.51
C SER A 98 -12.52 1.00 -19.65
N SER A 99 -11.74 1.88 -20.31
CA SER A 99 -10.96 2.92 -19.64
C SER A 99 -11.82 4.02 -18.99
N THR A 100 -13.09 4.07 -19.27
CA THR A 100 -14.07 5.02 -18.70
C THR A 100 -14.99 4.39 -17.66
N ASN A 101 -14.90 3.07 -17.46
CA ASN A 101 -15.63 2.36 -16.42
C ASN A 101 -14.78 2.27 -15.16
N PHE A 102 -14.92 3.25 -14.27
CA PHE A 102 -14.15 3.36 -13.04
C PHE A 102 -14.73 2.45 -11.95
N ILE A 103 -13.84 1.75 -11.27
CA ILE A 103 -14.15 0.87 -10.14
C ILE A 103 -13.38 1.30 -8.92
N ASN A 104 -13.89 0.95 -7.74
CA ASN A 104 -13.23 1.15 -6.47
C ASN A 104 -12.67 -0.16 -5.94
N LEU A 105 -11.44 -0.10 -5.43
CA LEU A 105 -10.78 -1.20 -4.74
C LEU A 105 -10.40 -0.72 -3.35
N SER A 106 -10.68 -1.50 -2.33
CA SER A 106 -10.31 -1.16 -0.97
C SER A 106 -10.16 -2.39 -0.08
N PHE A 107 -9.27 -2.29 0.89
CA PHE A 107 -9.14 -3.28 1.95
C PHE A 107 -8.48 -2.67 3.20
N PHE A 108 -8.66 -3.35 4.31
CA PHE A 108 -7.97 -3.11 5.57
C PHE A 108 -7.26 -4.38 6.03
N LYS A 109 -6.12 -4.21 6.67
CA LYS A 109 -5.35 -5.31 7.23
C LYS A 109 -4.68 -4.90 8.53
N LEU A 110 -4.70 -5.80 9.50
CA LEU A 110 -3.81 -5.72 10.66
C LEU A 110 -2.52 -6.48 10.34
N VAL A 111 -1.40 -5.79 10.40
CA VAL A 111 -0.08 -6.37 10.17
C VAL A 111 0.67 -6.41 11.49
N ARG A 112 1.08 -7.61 11.88
CA ARG A 112 1.95 -7.79 13.05
C ARG A 112 3.39 -7.96 12.61
N VAL A 113 4.25 -7.12 13.16
CA VAL A 113 5.69 -7.25 13.02
C VAL A 113 6.23 -7.79 14.33
N ASN A 114 6.70 -9.03 14.32
CA ASN A 114 7.23 -9.68 15.50
C ASN A 114 8.66 -9.23 15.78
N PRO A 115 9.05 -9.08 17.05
CA PRO A 115 10.45 -8.83 17.38
C PRO A 115 11.29 -10.04 16.98
N SER A 116 12.46 -9.79 16.39
CA SER A 116 13.44 -10.80 16.06
C SER A 116 14.72 -10.54 16.86
N CYS A 117 15.15 -11.49 17.64
CA CYS A 117 16.36 -11.36 18.45
C CYS A 117 17.65 -11.48 17.63
N CYS A 118 17.58 -12.01 16.40
CA CYS A 118 18.76 -12.41 15.62
C CYS A 118 18.83 -11.76 14.22
N ALA A 119 17.85 -10.95 13.85
CA ALA A 119 17.86 -10.28 12.55
C ALA A 119 18.64 -8.96 12.64
N VAL A 120 19.51 -8.76 11.68
CA VAL A 120 20.26 -7.51 11.51
C VAL A 120 19.34 -6.37 11.08
N ASP A 121 18.22 -6.72 10.42
CA ASP A 121 17.21 -5.80 9.94
C ASP A 121 15.82 -6.34 10.29
N ASN A 122 15.08 -5.62 11.14
CA ASN A 122 13.73 -5.94 11.57
C ASN A 122 12.67 -5.17 10.78
N THR A 123 13.01 -4.66 9.59
CA THR A 123 12.06 -3.93 8.77
C THR A 123 11.13 -4.87 8.01
N THR A 124 9.88 -4.43 7.86
CA THR A 124 8.91 -5.05 6.97
C THR A 124 8.53 -4.06 5.89
N GLN A 125 8.71 -4.44 4.64
CA GLN A 125 8.34 -3.61 3.50
C GLN A 125 6.96 -4.03 2.98
N LEU A 126 6.04 -3.08 2.95
CA LEU A 126 4.71 -3.25 2.40
C LEU A 126 4.68 -2.69 0.98
N THR A 127 4.21 -3.48 0.04
CA THR A 127 3.95 -3.05 -1.34
C THR A 127 2.53 -3.43 -1.74
N PHE A 128 1.94 -2.64 -2.61
CA PHE A 128 0.61 -2.85 -3.15
C PHE A 128 0.76 -3.23 -4.62
N VAL A 129 0.36 -4.44 -4.95
CA VAL A 129 0.67 -5.07 -6.24
C VAL A 129 -0.60 -5.21 -7.06
N ASN A 130 -0.55 -4.80 -8.33
CA ASN A 130 -1.58 -5.17 -9.29
C ASN A 130 -1.46 -6.67 -9.61
N THR A 131 -2.37 -7.47 -9.06
CA THR A 131 -2.40 -8.91 -9.27
C THR A 131 -3.41 -9.34 -10.34
N GLY A 132 -4.19 -8.39 -10.86
CA GLY A 132 -5.16 -8.60 -11.93
C GLY A 132 -4.61 -8.24 -13.31
N ALA A 133 -5.52 -7.96 -14.23
CA ALA A 133 -5.18 -7.50 -15.58
C ALA A 133 -4.50 -6.12 -15.54
N SER A 134 -3.87 -5.76 -16.66
CA SER A 134 -3.34 -4.40 -16.85
C SER A 134 -4.44 -3.37 -16.64
N ALA A 135 -4.16 -2.34 -15.86
CA ALA A 135 -5.16 -1.37 -15.45
C ALA A 135 -4.57 0.03 -15.34
N ILE A 136 -5.46 1.02 -15.44
CA ILE A 136 -5.16 2.42 -15.21
C ILE A 136 -5.65 2.78 -13.80
N PHE A 137 -4.72 3.09 -12.91
CA PHE A 137 -5.03 3.56 -11.56
C PHE A 137 -5.00 5.09 -11.56
N THR A 138 -6.16 5.72 -11.45
CA THR A 138 -6.30 7.19 -11.50
C THR A 138 -6.14 7.84 -10.14
N HIS A 139 -6.37 7.10 -9.08
CA HIS A 139 -6.16 7.52 -7.70
C HIS A 139 -5.82 6.31 -6.84
N VAL A 140 -4.80 6.46 -6.02
CA VAL A 140 -4.46 5.46 -5.01
C VAL A 140 -4.15 6.17 -3.69
N ASN A 141 -4.54 5.55 -2.58
CA ASN A 141 -4.30 6.07 -1.25
C ASN A 141 -4.01 4.91 -0.29
N ALA A 142 -3.01 5.09 0.56
CA ALA A 142 -2.68 4.14 1.60
C ALA A 142 -2.45 4.86 2.92
N VAL A 143 -2.98 4.27 3.99
CA VAL A 143 -2.81 4.73 5.36
C VAL A 143 -2.21 3.63 6.19
N VAL A 144 -1.15 3.92 6.93
CA VAL A 144 -0.53 2.98 7.86
C VAL A 144 -0.39 3.66 9.21
N ILE A 145 -0.93 3.03 10.25
CA ILE A 145 -0.90 3.53 11.62
C ILE A 145 -0.36 2.44 12.54
N LYS A 146 0.60 2.79 13.38
CA LYS A 146 1.04 1.90 14.45
C LYS A 146 0.07 1.96 15.62
N LEU A 147 -0.54 0.83 15.95
CA LEU A 147 -1.52 0.71 17.04
C LEU A 147 -0.86 0.40 18.39
N ALA A 148 0.15 -0.46 18.36
CA ALA A 148 0.84 -0.91 19.57
C ALA A 148 2.29 -1.28 19.28
#